data_7d3c86ce21039558666da7a0a7c054a9
#
_entry.id   7d3c86ce21039558666da7a0a7c054a9
#
_cell.length_a   1.000
_cell.length_b   1.000
_cell.length_c   1.000
_cell.angle_alpha   90.00
_cell.angle_beta   90.00
_cell.angle_gamma   90.00
#
_symmetry.space_group_name_H-M   'P 1'
#
loop_
_entity.id
_entity.type
_entity.pdbx_description
1 polymer ?
#
loop_
_entity_poly.entity_id
_entity_poly.type
_entity_poly.pdbx_seq_one_letter_code
_entity_poly.pdbx_strand_id
1 'polypeptide(L)'
;NAHFGIEERLYGLRTRQCSPYLQYMLKTLSKAILLSGELLASLQRLYAQTEAYLKMIGLASHAAFLPVIFKHPACRTGEFSSIFTTRRQVASHILNDLARAGILERVEDGRDRVFYHTRLIELLESENYSFSPLPDSIDPFVPLYQKGTPGRTKREPLPTREDGLPKFSVTG
;
A
#
# COMPACT_ATOMS: atom_id res chain seq x y z
N ASN A 1 16.37 26.64 7.35
CA ASN A 1 17.60 25.83 7.16
C ASN A 1 18.35 26.17 5.86
N ALA A 2 17.65 26.46 4.73
CA ALA A 2 18.31 26.85 3.49
C ALA A 2 19.05 28.22 3.61
N HIS A 3 18.49 29.13 4.38
CA HIS A 3 19.05 30.47 4.58
C HIS A 3 20.38 30.42 5.33
N PHE A 4 20.49 29.57 6.36
CA PHE A 4 21.73 29.40 7.13
C PHE A 4 22.87 28.85 6.27
N GLY A 5 22.62 27.89 5.39
CA GLY A 5 23.64 27.36 4.47
C GLY A 5 24.15 28.40 3.46
N ILE A 6 23.32 29.34 3.05
CA ILE A 6 23.74 30.44 2.16
C ILE A 6 24.67 31.41 2.89
N GLU A 7 24.37 31.76 4.13
CA GLU A 7 25.20 32.65 4.93
C GLU A 7 26.60 32.06 5.20
N GLU A 8 26.66 30.78 5.59
CA GLU A 8 27.91 30.07 5.82
C GLU A 8 28.77 29.99 4.54
N ARG A 9 28.12 29.76 3.39
CA ARG A 9 28.79 29.77 2.10
C ARG A 9 29.35 31.13 1.73
N LEU A 10 28.55 32.20 1.91
CA LEU A 10 28.92 33.58 1.65
C LEU A 10 30.06 34.03 2.58
N TYR A 11 30.02 33.63 3.87
CA TYR A 11 31.11 33.87 4.81
C TYR A 11 32.41 33.23 4.36
N GLY A 12 32.38 31.95 3.95
CA GLY A 12 33.52 31.24 3.43
C GLY A 12 34.13 31.90 2.19
N LEU A 13 33.31 32.39 1.27
CA LEU A 13 33.77 33.12 0.08
C LEU A 13 34.41 34.46 0.42
N ARG A 14 33.87 35.21 1.40
CA ARG A 14 34.39 36.52 1.83
C ARG A 14 35.71 36.40 2.58
N THR A 15 35.84 35.41 3.44
CA THR A 15 37.01 35.24 4.32
C THR A 15 38.06 34.29 3.75
N ARG A 16 37.78 33.65 2.59
CA ARG A 16 38.58 32.55 2.02
C ARG A 16 38.75 31.38 2.98
N GLN A 17 37.82 31.22 3.94
CA GLN A 17 37.77 30.12 4.89
C GLN A 17 36.59 29.23 4.56
N CYS A 18 36.82 28.07 3.98
CA CYS A 18 35.75 27.12 3.64
C CYS A 18 35.28 26.29 4.84
N SER A 19 35.98 26.34 5.98
CA SER A 19 35.70 25.49 7.15
C SER A 19 34.26 25.60 7.72
N PRO A 20 33.69 26.81 7.92
CA PRO A 20 32.30 26.92 8.42
C PRO A 20 31.27 26.31 7.48
N TYR A 21 31.43 26.51 6.17
CA TYR A 21 30.54 25.92 5.16
C TYR A 21 30.67 24.40 5.11
N LEU A 22 31.85 23.85 5.18
CA LEU A 22 32.07 22.40 5.23
C LEU A 22 31.45 21.78 6.49
N GLN A 23 31.60 22.43 7.64
CA GLN A 23 30.96 21.98 8.88
C GLN A 23 29.43 21.97 8.78
N TYR A 24 28.84 23.01 8.20
CA TYR A 24 27.40 23.05 7.93
C TYR A 24 26.97 21.91 7.00
N MET A 25 27.68 21.70 5.90
CA MET A 25 27.40 20.63 4.95
C MET A 25 27.47 19.24 5.61
N LEU A 26 28.51 18.99 6.42
CA LEU A 26 28.66 17.73 7.14
C LEU A 26 27.56 17.49 8.15
N LYS A 27 27.17 18.53 8.91
CA LYS A 27 26.02 18.43 9.86
C LYS A 27 24.72 18.14 9.13
N THR A 28 24.46 18.80 8.02
CA THR A 28 23.25 18.60 7.21
C THR A 28 23.21 17.19 6.63
N LEU A 29 24.34 16.72 6.09
CA LEU A 29 24.46 15.37 5.55
C LEU A 29 24.25 14.31 6.65
N SER A 30 24.90 14.48 7.80
CA SER A 30 24.73 13.56 8.94
C SER A 30 23.28 13.49 9.40
N LYS A 31 22.59 14.63 9.49
CA LYS A 31 21.15 14.66 9.82
C LYS A 31 20.30 13.94 8.77
N ALA A 32 20.59 14.15 7.49
CA ALA A 32 19.88 13.48 6.39
C ALA A 32 20.05 11.96 6.44
N ILE A 33 21.27 11.47 6.73
CA ILE A 33 21.57 10.05 6.86
C ILE A 33 20.78 9.44 8.03
N LEU A 34 20.74 10.10 9.19
CA LEU A 34 19.99 9.61 10.35
C LEU A 34 18.50 9.51 10.05
N LEU A 35 17.90 10.56 9.48
CA LEU A 35 16.47 10.55 9.12
C LEU A 35 16.15 9.47 8.09
N SER A 36 17.02 9.28 7.09
CA SER A 36 16.84 8.21 6.10
C SER A 36 16.94 6.82 6.74
N GLY A 37 17.83 6.65 7.72
CA GLY A 37 17.96 5.41 8.49
C GLY A 37 16.69 5.09 9.31
N GLU A 38 16.11 6.08 9.97
CA GLU A 38 14.87 5.94 10.74
C GLU A 38 13.68 5.60 9.82
N LEU A 39 13.56 6.27 8.67
CA LEU A 39 12.55 5.96 7.67
C LEU A 39 12.68 4.51 7.18
N LEU A 40 13.89 4.09 6.83
CA LEU A 40 14.13 2.73 6.33
C LEU A 40 13.80 1.67 7.41
N ALA A 41 14.18 1.91 8.65
CA ALA A 41 13.83 1.02 9.77
C ALA A 41 12.32 0.91 9.98
N SER A 42 11.59 2.02 9.86
CA SER A 42 10.12 2.04 9.97
C SER A 42 9.43 1.35 8.80
N LEU A 43 9.95 1.50 7.57
CA LEU A 43 9.48 0.76 6.39
C LEU A 43 9.68 -0.75 6.55
N GLN A 44 10.85 -1.17 7.01
CA GLN A 44 11.13 -2.59 7.27
C GLN A 44 10.21 -3.16 8.36
N ARG A 45 9.93 -2.39 9.41
CA ARG A 45 9.01 -2.78 10.48
C ARG A 45 7.59 -2.94 9.93
N LEU A 46 7.07 -1.97 9.17
CA LEU A 46 5.75 -2.04 8.55
C LEU A 46 5.64 -3.26 7.62
N TYR A 47 6.67 -3.51 6.80
CA TYR A 47 6.72 -4.66 5.91
C TYR A 47 6.64 -5.99 6.69
N ALA A 48 7.49 -6.17 7.70
CA ALA A 48 7.54 -7.37 8.51
C ALA A 48 6.22 -7.60 9.27
N GLN A 49 5.63 -6.55 9.83
CA GLN A 49 4.33 -6.63 10.50
C GLN A 49 3.21 -7.02 9.54
N THR A 50 3.19 -6.44 8.33
CA THR A 50 2.18 -6.77 7.31
C THR A 50 2.32 -8.22 6.84
N GLU A 51 3.55 -8.71 6.66
CA GLU A 51 3.80 -10.11 6.30
C GLU A 51 3.36 -11.08 7.40
N ALA A 52 3.69 -10.78 8.67
CA ALA A 52 3.28 -11.58 9.81
C ALA A 52 1.76 -11.60 9.95
N TYR A 53 1.11 -10.45 9.79
CA TYR A 53 -0.34 -10.32 9.82
C TYR A 53 -1.02 -11.16 8.73
N LEU A 54 -0.54 -11.11 7.49
CA LEU A 54 -1.06 -11.95 6.39
C LEU A 54 -0.94 -13.45 6.70
N LYS A 55 0.15 -13.88 7.32
CA LYS A 55 0.31 -15.27 7.76
C LYS A 55 -0.70 -15.64 8.85
N MET A 56 -0.92 -14.75 9.80
CA MET A 56 -1.85 -14.94 10.92
C MET A 56 -3.31 -15.10 10.44
N ILE A 57 -3.76 -14.30 9.50
CA ILE A 57 -5.14 -14.33 8.96
C ILE A 57 -5.35 -15.38 7.86
N GLY A 58 -4.35 -16.22 7.54
CA GLY A 58 -4.46 -17.27 6.52
C GLY A 58 -4.23 -16.81 5.08
N LEU A 59 -3.77 -15.58 4.85
CA LEU A 59 -3.43 -15.01 3.54
C LEU A 59 -1.93 -15.07 3.22
N ALA A 60 -1.20 -16.08 3.71
CA ALA A 60 0.24 -16.21 3.49
C ALA A 60 0.66 -16.16 2.00
N SER A 61 -0.17 -16.68 1.09
CA SER A 61 0.08 -16.61 -0.36
C SER A 61 0.09 -15.21 -0.92
N HIS A 62 -0.59 -14.26 -0.26
CA HIS A 62 -0.64 -12.85 -0.67
C HIS A 62 0.61 -12.07 -0.28
N ALA A 63 1.45 -12.61 0.61
CA ALA A 63 2.72 -11.99 0.98
C ALA A 63 3.68 -11.82 -0.22
N ALA A 64 3.58 -12.68 -1.23
CA ALA A 64 4.35 -12.55 -2.47
C ALA A 64 4.08 -11.24 -3.24
N PHE A 65 2.95 -10.59 -2.99
CA PHE A 65 2.57 -9.33 -3.66
C PHE A 65 3.01 -8.07 -2.89
N LEU A 66 3.43 -8.20 -1.63
CA LEU A 66 3.87 -7.09 -0.80
C LEU A 66 4.96 -6.22 -1.44
N PRO A 67 6.03 -6.78 -2.06
CA PRO A 67 7.09 -5.95 -2.64
C PRO A 67 6.57 -4.95 -3.68
N VAL A 68 5.57 -5.34 -4.46
CA VAL A 68 4.98 -4.46 -5.47
C VAL A 68 4.05 -3.44 -4.84
N ILE A 69 3.27 -3.84 -3.84
CA ILE A 69 2.36 -2.94 -3.11
C ILE A 69 3.16 -1.86 -2.37
N PHE A 70 4.31 -2.21 -1.78
CA PHE A 70 5.20 -1.24 -1.15
C PHE A 70 5.91 -0.33 -2.15
N LYS A 71 6.15 -0.80 -3.37
CA LYS A 71 6.71 0.01 -4.45
C LYS A 71 5.67 0.96 -5.07
N HIS A 72 4.40 0.53 -5.11
CA HIS A 72 3.28 1.27 -5.69
C HIS A 72 2.19 1.43 -4.63
N PRO A 73 2.29 2.44 -3.73
CA PRO A 73 1.36 2.62 -2.61
C PRO A 73 -0.07 2.95 -3.06
N ALA A 74 -0.24 3.37 -4.31
CA ALA A 74 -1.52 3.53 -4.99
C ALA A 74 -1.49 2.70 -6.28
N CYS A 75 -2.41 1.76 -6.44
CA CYS A 75 -2.44 0.92 -7.64
C CYS A 75 -3.87 0.65 -8.13
N ARG A 76 -4.01 0.54 -9.45
CA ARG A 76 -5.25 0.09 -10.11
C ARG A 76 -5.15 -1.39 -10.45
N THR A 77 -6.31 -2.06 -10.53
CA THR A 77 -6.36 -3.48 -10.86
C THR A 77 -5.68 -3.81 -12.19
N GLY A 78 -5.77 -2.91 -13.18
CA GLY A 78 -5.12 -3.08 -14.49
C GLY A 78 -3.60 -3.04 -14.41
N GLU A 79 -3.04 -2.08 -13.67
CA GLU A 79 -1.60 -1.93 -13.42
C GLU A 79 -1.05 -3.14 -12.68
N PHE A 80 -1.71 -3.53 -11.59
CA PHE A 80 -1.34 -4.71 -10.81
C PHE A 80 -1.34 -5.99 -11.67
N SER A 81 -2.35 -6.18 -12.52
CA SER A 81 -2.42 -7.35 -13.40
C SER A 81 -1.30 -7.38 -14.44
N SER A 82 -0.86 -6.23 -14.97
CA SER A 82 0.26 -6.16 -15.91
C SER A 82 1.60 -6.43 -15.24
N ILE A 83 1.83 -5.91 -14.03
CA ILE A 83 3.08 -6.14 -13.29
C ILE A 83 3.30 -7.63 -12.98
N PHE A 84 2.25 -8.34 -12.58
CA PHE A 84 2.32 -9.76 -12.23
C PHE A 84 2.01 -10.71 -13.39
N THR A 85 1.78 -10.21 -14.59
CA THR A 85 1.38 -11.01 -15.76
C THR A 85 0.22 -11.95 -15.41
N THR A 86 -0.72 -11.45 -14.62
CA THR A 86 -1.83 -12.23 -14.08
C THR A 86 -3.16 -11.78 -14.71
N ARG A 87 -4.18 -12.66 -14.69
CA ARG A 87 -5.50 -12.27 -15.21
C ARG A 87 -6.12 -11.17 -14.35
N ARG A 88 -6.74 -10.16 -14.98
CA ARG A 88 -7.36 -9.01 -14.29
C ARG A 88 -8.34 -9.44 -13.19
N GLN A 89 -9.05 -10.53 -13.37
CA GLN A 89 -9.95 -11.08 -12.34
C GLN A 89 -9.20 -11.53 -11.08
N VAL A 90 -8.08 -12.24 -11.26
CA VAL A 90 -7.23 -12.71 -10.15
C VAL A 90 -6.63 -11.52 -9.42
N ALA A 91 -6.10 -10.54 -10.16
CA ALA A 91 -5.59 -9.28 -9.60
C ALA A 91 -6.66 -8.57 -8.76
N SER A 92 -7.89 -8.47 -9.28
CA SER A 92 -9.00 -7.87 -8.56
C SER A 92 -9.34 -8.62 -7.28
N HIS A 93 -9.33 -9.96 -7.28
CA HIS A 93 -9.56 -10.75 -6.06
C HIS A 93 -8.48 -10.52 -5.02
N ILE A 94 -7.21 -10.56 -5.40
CA ILE A 94 -6.07 -10.31 -4.50
C ILE A 94 -6.17 -8.94 -3.84
N LEU A 95 -6.39 -7.88 -4.64
CA LEU A 95 -6.51 -6.52 -4.12
C LEU A 95 -7.73 -6.34 -3.21
N ASN A 96 -8.87 -6.95 -3.54
CA ASN A 96 -10.04 -6.91 -2.67
C ASN A 96 -9.84 -7.73 -1.38
N ASP A 97 -9.13 -8.86 -1.42
CA ASP A 97 -8.77 -9.62 -0.22
C ASP A 97 -7.89 -8.79 0.71
N LEU A 98 -6.88 -8.10 0.18
CA LEU A 98 -6.03 -7.20 0.96
C LEU A 98 -6.78 -5.98 1.51
N ALA A 99 -7.77 -5.47 0.76
CA ALA A 99 -8.63 -4.39 1.24
C ALA A 99 -9.57 -4.87 2.37
N ARG A 100 -10.16 -6.06 2.25
CA ARG A 100 -10.99 -6.66 3.32
C ARG A 100 -10.17 -6.98 4.57
N ALA A 101 -8.90 -7.36 4.39
CA ALA A 101 -7.95 -7.55 5.49
C ALA A 101 -7.51 -6.23 6.15
N GLY A 102 -7.94 -5.08 5.64
CA GLY A 102 -7.60 -3.77 6.17
C GLY A 102 -6.14 -3.34 5.89
N ILE A 103 -5.46 -3.98 4.95
CA ILE A 103 -4.10 -3.59 4.53
C ILE A 103 -4.16 -2.47 3.50
N LEU A 104 -5.09 -2.59 2.55
CA LEU A 104 -5.37 -1.57 1.55
C LEU A 104 -6.71 -0.90 1.81
N GLU A 105 -6.84 0.34 1.39
CA GLU A 105 -8.12 1.04 1.31
C GLU A 105 -8.55 1.10 -0.15
N ARG A 106 -9.84 0.80 -0.39
CA ARG A 106 -10.42 0.86 -1.73
C ARG A 106 -11.21 2.15 -1.91
N VAL A 107 -10.83 2.94 -2.89
CA VAL A 107 -11.55 4.15 -3.29
C VAL A 107 -12.09 3.95 -4.71
N GLU A 108 -13.33 4.36 -4.94
CA GLU A 108 -13.95 4.35 -6.27
C GLU A 108 -13.65 5.68 -6.96
N ASP A 109 -12.89 5.62 -8.06
CA ASP A 109 -12.55 6.77 -8.90
C ASP A 109 -13.27 6.62 -10.25
N GLY A 110 -14.50 7.10 -10.32
CA GLY A 110 -15.37 6.98 -11.48
C GLY A 110 -15.68 5.51 -11.82
N ARG A 111 -15.16 5.04 -12.97
CA ARG A 111 -15.33 3.64 -13.42
C ARG A 111 -14.25 2.70 -12.91
N ASP A 112 -13.16 3.24 -12.37
CA ASP A 112 -12.01 2.48 -11.90
C ASP A 112 -12.00 2.40 -10.38
N ARG A 113 -11.32 1.35 -9.87
CA ARG A 113 -11.05 1.17 -8.44
C ARG A 113 -9.57 1.35 -8.20
N VAL A 114 -9.26 2.25 -7.28
CA VAL A 114 -7.89 2.51 -6.82
C VAL A 114 -7.74 1.95 -5.42
N PHE A 115 -6.63 1.28 -5.19
CA PHE A 115 -6.28 0.69 -3.90
C PHE A 115 -5.07 1.43 -3.34
N TYR A 116 -5.20 1.94 -2.11
CA TYR A 116 -4.17 2.71 -1.43
C TYR A 116 -3.63 1.94 -0.23
N HIS A 117 -2.31 1.94 -0.05
CA HIS A 117 -1.69 1.43 1.16
C HIS A 117 -1.63 2.55 2.21
N THR A 118 -2.73 2.77 2.93
CA THR A 118 -2.93 3.90 3.85
C THR A 118 -1.79 4.03 4.86
N ARG A 119 -1.37 2.93 5.51
CA ARG A 119 -0.29 2.94 6.50
C ARG A 119 1.07 3.31 5.94
N LEU A 120 1.33 2.93 4.69
CA LEU A 120 2.56 3.34 4.02
C LEU A 120 2.55 4.84 3.71
N ILE A 121 1.40 5.37 3.31
CA ILE A 121 1.22 6.80 3.08
C ILE A 121 1.35 7.57 4.40
N GLU A 122 0.68 7.13 5.46
CA GLU A 122 0.81 7.71 6.81
C GLU A 122 2.26 7.76 7.27
N LEU A 123 3.00 6.65 7.10
CA LEU A 123 4.42 6.57 7.46
C LEU A 123 5.27 7.57 6.70
N LEU A 124 5.01 7.74 5.39
CA LEU A 124 5.78 8.65 4.54
C LEU A 124 5.44 10.12 4.80
N GLU A 125 4.22 10.44 5.22
CA GLU A 125 3.75 11.79 5.53
C GLU A 125 4.06 12.20 6.98
N SER A 126 4.24 11.24 7.87
CA SER A 126 4.48 11.51 9.30
C SER A 126 5.92 11.98 9.54
N GLU A 127 6.08 13.06 10.31
CA GLU A 127 7.40 13.56 10.70
C GLU A 127 8.21 12.55 11.55
N ASN A 128 7.51 11.67 12.29
CA ASN A 128 8.11 10.68 13.18
C ASN A 128 8.13 9.26 12.58
N TYR A 129 7.83 9.12 11.27
CA TYR A 129 7.74 7.85 10.57
C TYR A 129 6.89 6.81 11.32
N SER A 130 5.76 7.27 11.88
CA SER A 130 4.78 6.45 12.58
C SER A 130 3.63 6.06 11.65
N PHE A 131 2.96 4.95 11.95
CA PHE A 131 1.81 4.45 11.21
C PHE A 131 0.80 3.79 12.14
N SER A 132 -0.45 3.74 11.71
CA SER A 132 -1.54 3.11 12.45
C SER A 132 -1.33 1.59 12.58
N PRO A 133 -1.67 0.98 13.75
CA PRO A 133 -1.54 -0.46 13.92
C PRO A 133 -2.42 -1.24 12.92
N LEU A 134 -1.99 -2.47 12.62
CA LEU A 134 -2.82 -3.39 11.84
C LEU A 134 -4.05 -3.82 12.64
N PRO A 135 -5.18 -4.14 11.99
CA PRO A 135 -6.37 -4.60 12.70
C PRO A 135 -6.07 -5.89 13.47
N ASP A 136 -6.54 -5.97 14.72
CA ASP A 136 -6.49 -7.20 15.51
C ASP A 136 -7.63 -8.13 15.07
N SER A 137 -7.51 -8.71 13.87
CA SER A 137 -8.49 -9.69 13.39
C SER A 137 -8.17 -11.07 13.96
N ILE A 138 -9.08 -11.58 14.79
CA ILE A 138 -8.99 -12.93 15.37
C ILE A 138 -9.76 -13.94 14.49
N ASP A 139 -10.71 -13.47 13.69
CA ASP A 139 -11.52 -14.34 12.85
C ASP A 139 -10.75 -14.83 11.61
N PRO A 140 -10.83 -16.13 11.27
CA PRO A 140 -10.18 -16.68 10.10
C PRO A 140 -10.71 -16.00 8.84
N PHE A 141 -9.79 -15.42 8.08
CA PHE A 141 -10.11 -14.73 6.84
C PHE A 141 -10.37 -15.75 5.72
N VAL A 142 -11.52 -15.64 5.06
CA VAL A 142 -11.85 -16.44 3.88
C VAL A 142 -11.53 -15.65 2.62
N PRO A 143 -10.49 -16.02 1.84
CA PRO A 143 -10.16 -15.34 0.58
C PRO A 143 -11.30 -15.41 -0.43
N LEU A 144 -11.47 -14.34 -1.22
CA LEU A 144 -12.44 -14.31 -2.33
C LEU A 144 -12.04 -15.24 -3.47
N TYR A 145 -10.74 -15.51 -3.59
CA TYR A 145 -10.17 -16.40 -4.58
C TYR A 145 -9.32 -17.47 -3.91
N GLN A 146 -9.73 -18.72 -4.07
CA GLN A 146 -8.94 -19.89 -3.71
C GLN A 146 -8.44 -20.58 -5.00
N LYS A 147 -7.12 -20.81 -5.08
CA LYS A 147 -6.48 -21.49 -6.23
C LYS A 147 -7.02 -22.92 -6.29
N GLY A 148 -7.76 -23.26 -7.34
CA GLY A 148 -8.34 -24.59 -7.52
C GLY A 148 -9.85 -24.68 -7.28
N THR A 149 -10.48 -23.65 -6.75
CA THR A 149 -11.94 -23.59 -6.78
C THR A 149 -12.36 -23.31 -8.22
N PRO A 150 -13.11 -24.20 -8.90
CA PRO A 150 -13.61 -23.91 -10.23
C PRO A 150 -14.44 -22.63 -10.12
N GLY A 151 -13.98 -21.56 -10.78
CA GLY A 151 -14.57 -20.23 -10.72
C GLY A 151 -15.90 -20.13 -11.42
N ARG A 152 -16.84 -20.95 -10.99
CA ARG A 152 -18.23 -20.85 -11.35
C ARG A 152 -19.05 -21.39 -10.17
N THR A 153 -19.31 -20.56 -9.20
CA THR A 153 -20.63 -20.66 -8.55
C THR A 153 -21.63 -20.62 -9.71
N LYS A 154 -22.23 -21.76 -9.98
CA LYS A 154 -23.44 -21.85 -10.78
C LYS A 154 -24.30 -20.69 -10.30
N ARG A 155 -24.53 -19.69 -11.18
CA ARG A 155 -25.54 -18.67 -10.86
C ARG A 155 -26.76 -19.49 -10.51
N GLU A 156 -27.25 -19.34 -9.29
CA GLU A 156 -28.56 -19.88 -8.96
C GLU A 156 -29.50 -19.41 -10.07
N PRO A 157 -30.22 -20.31 -10.72
CA PRO A 157 -31.14 -19.90 -11.75
C PRO A 157 -32.10 -18.89 -11.11
N LEU A 158 -32.19 -17.71 -11.75
CA LEU A 158 -33.14 -16.68 -11.35
C LEU A 158 -34.49 -17.37 -11.10
N PRO A 159 -35.18 -17.07 -9.98
CA PRO A 159 -36.50 -17.62 -9.73
C PRO A 159 -37.40 -17.31 -10.93
N THR A 160 -37.82 -18.36 -11.61
CA THR A 160 -38.70 -18.30 -12.77
C THR A 160 -40.14 -18.25 -12.27
N ARG A 161 -40.96 -17.49 -12.96
CA ARG A 161 -42.41 -17.56 -12.81
C ARG A 161 -42.91 -18.92 -13.33
N GLU A 162 -44.12 -19.31 -12.90
CA GLU A 162 -44.77 -20.54 -13.38
C GLU A 162 -44.98 -20.57 -14.91
N ASP A 163 -44.89 -19.38 -15.56
CA ASP A 163 -44.95 -19.20 -17.02
C ASP A 163 -43.57 -19.30 -17.71
N GLY A 164 -42.49 -19.64 -16.99
CA GLY A 164 -41.13 -19.82 -17.53
C GLY A 164 -40.38 -18.53 -17.83
N LEU A 165 -40.92 -17.37 -17.53
CA LEU A 165 -40.29 -16.07 -17.76
C LEU A 165 -39.51 -15.57 -16.53
N PRO A 166 -38.35 -14.92 -16.68
CA PRO A 166 -37.56 -14.40 -15.55
C PRO A 166 -38.32 -13.25 -14.85
N LYS A 167 -38.35 -13.28 -13.49
CA LYS A 167 -38.89 -12.18 -12.69
C LYS A 167 -37.90 -11.02 -12.65
N PHE A 168 -38.28 -9.91 -13.26
CA PHE A 168 -37.56 -8.63 -13.06
C PHE A 168 -38.31 -7.85 -11.97
N SER A 169 -37.64 -7.61 -10.83
CA SER A 169 -38.10 -6.63 -9.86
C SER A 169 -37.70 -5.24 -10.31
N VAL A 170 -38.62 -4.47 -10.81
CA VAL A 170 -38.44 -3.02 -10.99
C VAL A 170 -38.65 -2.39 -9.63
N THR A 171 -37.56 -2.03 -8.95
CA THR A 171 -37.62 -1.12 -7.80
C THR A 171 -37.70 0.28 -8.36
N GLY A 172 -38.81 0.96 -8.11
CA GLY A 172 -39.04 2.37 -8.36
C GLY A 172 -38.21 3.28 -7.42
#